data_bf5004de8d296d48a08b81d81ea88cc2
#
_entry.id   bf5004de8d296d48a08b81d81ea88cc2
#
_cell.length_a   1.000
_cell.length_b   1.000
_cell.length_c   1.000
_cell.angle_alpha   90.00
_cell.angle_beta   90.00
_cell.angle_gamma   90.00
#
_symmetry.space_group_name_H-M   'P 1'
#
loop_
_entity.id
_entity.type
_entity.pdbx_description
1 polymer ?
#
loop_
_entity_poly.entity_id
_entity_poly.type
_entity_poly.pdbx_seq_one_letter_code
_entity_poly.pdbx_strand_id
1 'polypeptide(L)'
;MNKDIKVLIDDGKQIKLGTGIGKMSFYLYQAMKEQAYNVSLVSQNIASSGRIKDRISYLKQINSKEYAEYLSQYDVVIYTNYAMPLRKNKSTLYVAVIPDMVSFLYPQTLPTMYRYYNQLMIRNSVRRADLVFTISKSVEKEIVEKFPKVSQRIRTTWLGLYDGICPLDVYPNYENPKLQDIEKSEFFLFISTVEKRKNVGLVLEAFIRLKNTLEKAKKYKIVIVGRPGYGYDEFVNIAKQSGYADDIIFSGYTSDSDCNRLYNHAKAFVFPTIYEGFGFAQIECMKCHLPIILSDIPTNREISREYGEFFELDKPETLVQKMRLFVNDEYDYQRKNRLADQYIKDFEWKKIVEQYMTYIENALKRK
;
A
#
# COMPACT_ATOMS: atom_id res chain seq x y z
N MET A 1 -21.45 12.93 14.51
CA MET A 1 -20.27 13.53 13.83
C MET A 1 -20.75 14.76 13.05
N ASN A 2 -20.04 15.87 13.21
CA ASN A 2 -20.42 17.15 12.59
C ASN A 2 -20.06 17.16 11.10
N LYS A 3 -21.08 17.24 10.22
CA LYS A 3 -20.93 17.26 8.76
C LYS A 3 -20.55 18.63 8.20
N ASP A 4 -20.66 19.69 9.01
CA ASP A 4 -20.38 21.07 8.60
C ASP A 4 -18.88 21.40 8.63
N ILE A 5 -18.06 20.55 9.26
CA ILE A 5 -16.59 20.70 9.30
C ILE A 5 -16.06 20.69 7.87
N LYS A 6 -15.42 21.80 7.46
CA LYS A 6 -14.81 21.94 6.14
C LYS A 6 -13.43 21.30 6.13
N VAL A 7 -13.31 20.19 5.42
CA VAL A 7 -12.06 19.42 5.31
C VAL A 7 -11.43 19.63 3.95
N LEU A 8 -10.13 19.92 3.92
CA LEU A 8 -9.32 19.88 2.71
C LEU A 8 -8.36 18.70 2.78
N ILE A 9 -8.32 17.86 1.76
CA ILE A 9 -7.28 16.85 1.57
C ILE A 9 -6.26 17.40 0.59
N ASP A 10 -5.02 17.56 1.06
CA ASP A 10 -3.87 17.95 0.24
C ASP A 10 -2.96 16.73 0.02
N ASP A 11 -3.01 16.20 -1.17
CA ASP A 11 -2.26 15.03 -1.63
C ASP A 11 -0.93 15.39 -2.31
N GLY A 12 -0.55 16.67 -2.28
CA GLY A 12 0.67 17.17 -2.90
C GLY A 12 0.67 17.11 -4.42
N LYS A 13 -0.52 17.13 -5.04
CA LYS A 13 -0.70 16.99 -6.50
C LYS A 13 -0.17 15.65 -7.04
N GLN A 14 -0.20 14.60 -6.21
CA GLN A 14 0.38 13.30 -6.52
C GLN A 14 -0.65 12.19 -6.78
N ILE A 15 -1.93 12.53 -6.99
CA ILE A 15 -2.88 11.48 -7.40
C ILE A 15 -2.45 10.88 -8.74
N LYS A 16 -1.60 9.88 -8.61
CA LYS A 16 -1.50 8.79 -9.57
C LYS A 16 -2.19 7.61 -8.89
N LEU A 17 -3.39 7.28 -9.36
CA LEU A 17 -4.16 6.12 -8.86
C LEU A 17 -3.35 4.80 -8.87
N GLY A 18 -2.23 4.77 -9.61
CA GLY A 18 -1.30 3.66 -9.64
C GLY A 18 -0.26 3.62 -8.49
N THR A 19 -0.42 4.44 -7.43
CA THR A 19 0.45 4.40 -6.23
C THR A 19 -0.39 4.24 -4.97
N GLY A 20 0.14 3.56 -3.94
CA GLY A 20 -0.57 3.36 -2.67
C GLY A 20 -1.00 4.68 -2.00
N ILE A 21 -0.14 5.71 -2.02
CA ILE A 21 -0.47 7.05 -1.47
C ILE A 21 -1.59 7.71 -2.30
N GLY A 22 -1.53 7.62 -3.63
CA GLY A 22 -2.56 8.17 -4.50
C GLY A 22 -3.92 7.48 -4.29
N LYS A 23 -3.95 6.15 -4.23
CA LYS A 23 -5.16 5.39 -3.90
C LYS A 23 -5.71 5.79 -2.52
N MET A 24 -4.87 5.84 -1.48
CA MET A 24 -5.26 6.26 -0.14
C MET A 24 -5.95 7.63 -0.13
N SER A 25 -5.35 8.64 -0.74
CA SER A 25 -5.89 10.01 -0.74
C SER A 25 -7.23 10.10 -1.46
N PHE A 26 -7.31 9.44 -2.61
CA PHE A 26 -8.50 9.46 -3.46
C PHE A 26 -9.68 8.74 -2.80
N TYR A 27 -9.46 7.53 -2.28
CA TYR A 27 -10.55 6.77 -1.66
C TYR A 27 -10.96 7.33 -0.29
N LEU A 28 -10.05 7.94 0.47
CA LEU A 28 -10.41 8.71 1.66
C LEU A 28 -11.33 9.88 1.30
N TYR A 29 -11.00 10.63 0.23
CA TYR A 29 -11.84 11.72 -0.26
C TYR A 29 -13.21 11.23 -0.70
N GLN A 30 -13.27 10.18 -1.53
CA GLN A 30 -14.54 9.61 -1.98
C GLN A 30 -15.40 9.12 -0.83
N ALA A 31 -14.83 8.37 0.09
CA ALA A 31 -15.55 7.81 1.23
C ALA A 31 -16.09 8.90 2.18
N MET A 32 -15.36 10.00 2.36
CA MET A 32 -15.85 11.15 3.10
C MET A 32 -17.03 11.82 2.37
N LYS A 33 -16.93 11.95 1.05
CA LYS A 33 -17.97 12.56 0.22
C LYS A 33 -19.26 11.73 0.19
N GLU A 34 -19.15 10.41 0.05
CA GLU A 34 -20.27 9.46 0.09
C GLU A 34 -21.01 9.49 1.44
N GLN A 35 -20.30 9.76 2.52
CA GLN A 35 -20.87 9.95 3.84
C GLN A 35 -21.35 11.40 4.10
N ALA A 36 -21.42 12.22 3.06
CA ALA A 36 -21.92 13.59 3.09
C ALA A 36 -21.10 14.55 3.99
N TYR A 37 -19.77 14.33 4.13
CA TYR A 37 -18.89 15.32 4.74
C TYR A 37 -18.56 16.45 3.76
N ASN A 38 -18.34 17.65 4.30
CA ASN A 38 -17.90 18.81 3.51
C ASN A 38 -16.38 18.70 3.23
N VAL A 39 -16.02 17.97 2.17
CA VAL A 39 -14.62 17.66 1.83
C VAL A 39 -14.25 18.14 0.44
N SER A 40 -13.06 18.70 0.32
CA SER A 40 -12.42 19.13 -0.93
C SER A 40 -11.06 18.43 -1.12
N LEU A 41 -10.63 18.30 -2.37
CA LEU A 41 -9.35 17.68 -2.73
C LEU A 41 -8.52 18.63 -3.60
N VAL A 42 -7.23 18.84 -3.27
CA VAL A 42 -6.39 19.82 -3.97
C VAL A 42 -6.03 19.39 -5.39
N SER A 43 -5.88 18.10 -5.67
CA SER A 43 -5.32 17.62 -6.93
C SER A 43 -6.30 17.52 -8.10
N GLN A 44 -7.55 17.90 -7.94
CA GLN A 44 -8.59 17.72 -8.99
C GLN A 44 -8.22 18.27 -10.39
N ASN A 45 -7.11 19.00 -10.54
CA ASN A 45 -6.78 19.66 -11.83
C ASN A 45 -5.30 19.68 -12.25
N ILE A 46 -4.38 18.91 -11.65
CA ILE A 46 -2.96 19.07 -11.99
C ILE A 46 -2.24 17.71 -12.13
N ALA A 47 -1.85 17.38 -13.36
CA ALA A 47 -0.94 16.26 -13.64
C ALA A 47 0.48 16.58 -13.10
N SER A 48 0.93 15.84 -12.09
CA SER A 48 2.32 15.89 -11.61
C SER A 48 3.17 14.86 -12.35
N SER A 49 4.34 15.26 -12.86
CA SER A 49 5.30 14.34 -13.48
C SER A 49 6.10 13.51 -12.48
N GLY A 50 5.99 13.79 -11.17
CA GLY A 50 6.78 13.17 -10.12
C GLY A 50 8.25 13.60 -10.07
N ARG A 51 8.65 14.59 -10.88
CA ARG A 51 10.02 15.10 -10.95
C ARG A 51 10.36 15.96 -9.72
N ILE A 52 11.64 16.07 -9.39
CA ILE A 52 12.14 16.93 -8.27
C ILE A 52 11.66 18.38 -8.41
N LYS A 53 11.61 18.91 -9.64
CA LYS A 53 11.09 20.26 -9.89
C LYS A 53 9.65 20.45 -9.41
N ASP A 54 8.79 19.46 -9.61
CA ASP A 54 7.40 19.51 -9.17
C ASP A 54 7.28 19.52 -7.65
N ARG A 55 8.14 18.76 -6.98
CA ARG A 55 8.19 18.74 -5.50
C ARG A 55 8.66 20.06 -4.91
N ILE A 56 9.68 20.69 -5.54
CA ILE A 56 10.17 22.02 -5.13
C ILE A 56 9.07 23.07 -5.38
N SER A 57 8.40 23.01 -6.55
CA SER A 57 7.29 23.92 -6.86
C SER A 57 6.15 23.77 -5.86
N TYR A 58 5.78 22.54 -5.50
CA TYR A 58 4.78 22.26 -4.48
C TYR A 58 5.19 22.80 -3.10
N LEU A 59 6.44 22.60 -2.67
CA LEU A 59 6.93 23.15 -1.41
C LEU A 59 6.91 24.69 -1.39
N LYS A 60 7.23 25.35 -2.50
CA LYS A 60 7.09 26.81 -2.62
C LYS A 60 5.63 27.22 -2.48
N GLN A 61 4.72 26.54 -3.17
CA GLN A 61 3.29 26.84 -3.15
C GLN A 61 2.71 26.71 -1.74
N ILE A 62 2.91 25.59 -1.05
CA ILE A 62 2.33 25.37 0.30
C ILE A 62 2.90 26.29 1.36
N ASN A 63 4.03 26.97 1.07
CA ASN A 63 4.63 27.97 1.95
C ASN A 63 4.35 29.41 1.52
N SER A 64 3.55 29.63 0.49
CA SER A 64 3.15 30.95 0.03
C SER A 64 2.09 31.58 0.94
N LYS A 65 1.95 32.91 0.85
CA LYS A 65 0.94 33.66 1.61
C LYS A 65 -0.46 33.34 1.08
N GLU A 66 -0.59 33.26 -0.22
CA GLU A 66 -1.84 32.95 -0.94
C GLU A 66 -2.38 31.57 -0.52
N TYR A 67 -1.49 30.58 -0.38
CA TYR A 67 -1.90 29.26 0.10
C TYR A 67 -2.35 29.28 1.55
N ALA A 68 -1.68 30.05 2.42
CA ALA A 68 -2.09 30.20 3.81
C ALA A 68 -3.47 30.89 3.93
N GLU A 69 -3.76 31.88 3.09
CA GLU A 69 -5.08 32.53 2.98
C GLU A 69 -6.14 31.56 2.45
N TYR A 70 -5.82 30.78 1.42
CA TYR A 70 -6.69 29.72 0.90
C TYR A 70 -7.06 28.71 1.99
N LEU A 71 -6.10 28.29 2.82
CA LEU A 71 -6.35 27.33 3.90
C LEU A 71 -7.25 27.89 5.02
N SER A 72 -7.35 29.22 5.19
CA SER A 72 -8.20 29.82 6.23
C SER A 72 -9.69 29.59 6.04
N GLN A 73 -10.10 29.11 4.84
CA GLN A 73 -11.48 28.74 4.51
C GLN A 73 -11.89 27.36 5.05
N TYR A 74 -10.91 26.57 5.51
CA TYR A 74 -11.08 25.20 5.98
C TYR A 74 -10.82 25.08 7.48
N ASP A 75 -11.64 24.29 8.14
CA ASP A 75 -11.46 23.96 9.56
C ASP A 75 -10.30 22.97 9.73
N VAL A 76 -10.11 22.08 8.76
CA VAL A 76 -9.12 21.00 8.80
C VAL A 76 -8.44 20.85 7.45
N VAL A 77 -7.12 20.65 7.46
CA VAL A 77 -6.34 20.25 6.29
C VAL A 77 -5.58 18.96 6.58
N ILE A 78 -5.80 17.94 5.75
CA ILE A 78 -5.16 16.62 5.84
C ILE A 78 -4.10 16.49 4.74
N TYR A 79 -2.83 16.43 5.14
CA TYR A 79 -1.68 16.22 4.24
C TYR A 79 -1.35 14.72 4.16
N THR A 80 -1.51 14.13 2.98
CA THR A 80 -1.34 12.69 2.78
C THR A 80 0.00 12.28 2.16
N ASN A 81 0.91 13.24 1.92
CA ASN A 81 2.14 13.02 1.14
C ASN A 81 3.45 13.35 1.88
N TYR A 82 3.49 13.24 3.19
CA TYR A 82 4.59 13.64 4.10
C TYR A 82 4.85 15.14 4.20
N ALA A 83 4.52 15.97 3.19
CA ALA A 83 4.88 17.37 3.16
C ALA A 83 3.80 18.25 3.80
N MET A 84 4.23 19.12 4.70
CA MET A 84 3.40 20.10 5.40
C MET A 84 4.04 21.49 5.32
N PRO A 85 3.26 22.60 5.30
CA PRO A 85 3.80 23.93 5.28
C PRO A 85 4.60 24.25 6.56
N LEU A 86 5.59 25.12 6.40
CA LEU A 86 6.37 25.65 7.53
C LEU A 86 5.59 26.68 8.36
N ARG A 87 4.61 27.34 7.73
CA ARG A 87 3.74 28.33 8.38
C ARG A 87 2.34 27.77 8.52
N LYS A 88 1.73 27.97 9.67
CA LYS A 88 0.34 27.57 9.95
C LYS A 88 -0.46 28.82 10.29
N ASN A 89 -1.71 28.89 9.83
CA ASN A 89 -2.67 29.82 10.41
C ASN A 89 -3.22 29.24 11.74
N LYS A 90 -3.83 30.09 12.57
CA LYS A 90 -4.31 29.67 13.89
C LYS A 90 -5.71 29.03 13.85
N SER A 91 -6.49 29.27 12.81
CA SER A 91 -7.88 28.81 12.71
C SER A 91 -7.99 27.35 12.22
N THR A 92 -7.10 26.91 11.35
CA THR A 92 -7.16 25.60 10.69
C THR A 92 -6.41 24.50 11.47
N LEU A 93 -7.00 23.36 11.68
CA LEU A 93 -6.36 22.15 12.22
C LEU A 93 -5.49 21.50 11.14
N TYR A 94 -4.22 21.28 11.42
CA TYR A 94 -3.25 20.70 10.51
C TYR A 94 -3.01 19.22 10.84
N VAL A 95 -3.43 18.33 9.95
CA VAL A 95 -3.34 16.89 10.10
C VAL A 95 -2.31 16.34 9.11
N ALA A 96 -1.37 15.52 9.58
CA ALA A 96 -0.42 14.83 8.72
C ALA A 96 -0.72 13.32 8.71
N VAL A 97 -0.76 12.70 7.54
CA VAL A 97 -0.76 11.24 7.40
C VAL A 97 0.65 10.79 7.05
N ILE A 98 1.23 9.94 7.89
CA ILE A 98 2.55 9.35 7.68
C ILE A 98 2.36 7.85 7.38
N PRO A 99 2.42 7.45 6.10
CA PRO A 99 2.10 6.08 5.71
C PRO A 99 3.21 5.08 5.99
N ASP A 100 4.47 5.52 6.10
CA ASP A 100 5.61 4.63 6.38
C ASP A 100 6.83 5.38 6.91
N MET A 101 7.79 4.61 7.42
CA MET A 101 9.08 5.07 7.90
C MET A 101 10.26 4.51 7.09
N VAL A 102 10.00 4.05 5.86
CA VAL A 102 11.00 3.39 5.00
C VAL A 102 12.28 4.19 4.83
N SER A 103 12.18 5.52 4.71
CA SER A 103 13.34 6.40 4.54
C SER A 103 14.26 6.43 5.77
N PHE A 104 13.77 6.05 6.95
CA PHE A 104 14.54 5.96 8.19
C PHE A 104 15.04 4.55 8.48
N LEU A 105 14.21 3.54 8.23
CA LEU A 105 14.46 2.15 8.63
C LEU A 105 15.20 1.36 7.55
N TYR A 106 14.89 1.61 6.28
CA TYR A 106 15.48 0.91 5.12
C TYR A 106 16.02 1.92 4.08
N PRO A 107 16.89 2.87 4.49
CA PRO A 107 17.37 3.95 3.63
C PRO A 107 18.11 3.48 2.39
N GLN A 108 18.74 2.29 2.43
CA GLN A 108 19.46 1.67 1.33
C GLN A 108 18.55 1.21 0.18
N THR A 109 17.25 1.11 0.41
CA THR A 109 16.26 0.71 -0.61
C THR A 109 15.73 1.88 -1.43
N LEU A 110 16.16 3.11 -1.12
CA LEU A 110 15.69 4.33 -1.74
C LEU A 110 16.83 5.12 -2.39
N PRO A 111 16.57 5.82 -3.51
CA PRO A 111 17.51 6.78 -4.05
C PRO A 111 17.88 7.85 -3.00
N THR A 112 19.16 8.23 -2.94
CA THR A 112 19.71 9.10 -1.87
C THR A 112 18.95 10.41 -1.70
N MET A 113 18.68 11.14 -2.78
CA MET A 113 17.96 12.41 -2.70
C MET A 113 16.52 12.24 -2.20
N TYR A 114 15.84 11.19 -2.65
CA TYR A 114 14.47 10.86 -2.23
C TYR A 114 14.41 10.51 -0.73
N ARG A 115 15.39 9.77 -0.25
CA ARG A 115 15.57 9.43 1.15
C ARG A 115 15.65 10.67 2.03
N TYR A 116 16.58 11.59 1.74
CA TYR A 116 16.77 12.81 2.53
C TYR A 116 15.55 13.73 2.46
N TYR A 117 14.93 13.86 1.29
CA TYR A 117 13.69 14.62 1.13
C TYR A 117 12.59 14.07 2.05
N ASN A 118 12.30 12.77 2.01
CA ASN A 118 11.27 12.17 2.83
C ASN A 118 11.58 12.30 4.32
N GLN A 119 12.83 12.06 4.73
CA GLN A 119 13.24 12.24 6.13
C GLN A 119 12.99 13.66 6.63
N LEU A 120 13.30 14.66 5.80
CA LEU A 120 13.07 16.06 6.17
C LEU A 120 11.57 16.37 6.26
N MET A 121 10.77 15.92 5.29
CA MET A 121 9.33 16.15 5.28
C MET A 121 8.65 15.46 6.47
N ILE A 122 8.97 14.21 6.76
CA ILE A 122 8.42 13.47 7.91
C ILE A 122 8.78 14.20 9.23
N ARG A 123 10.06 14.61 9.42
CA ARG A 123 10.47 15.37 10.61
C ARG A 123 9.68 16.65 10.77
N ASN A 124 9.48 17.40 9.68
CA ASN A 124 8.70 18.63 9.68
C ASN A 124 7.24 18.35 10.06
N SER A 125 6.60 17.39 9.41
CA SER A 125 5.18 17.06 9.62
C SER A 125 4.92 16.53 11.02
N VAL A 126 5.73 15.59 11.50
CA VAL A 126 5.61 15.07 12.87
C VAL A 126 5.79 16.16 13.93
N ARG A 127 6.63 17.16 13.70
CA ARG A 127 6.82 18.27 14.65
C ARG A 127 5.68 19.28 14.65
N ARG A 128 5.09 19.56 13.50
CA ARG A 128 4.17 20.68 13.27
C ARG A 128 2.71 20.33 13.22
N ALA A 129 2.35 19.10 12.84
CA ALA A 129 0.97 18.69 12.78
C ALA A 129 0.31 18.77 14.15
N ASP A 130 -0.94 19.22 14.20
CA ASP A 130 -1.77 19.21 15.40
C ASP A 130 -2.24 17.78 15.73
N LEU A 131 -2.44 16.97 14.68
CA LEU A 131 -2.77 15.55 14.75
C LEU A 131 -1.97 14.79 13.68
N VAL A 132 -1.45 13.61 14.02
CA VAL A 132 -0.73 12.73 13.09
C VAL A 132 -1.52 11.43 12.96
N PHE A 133 -1.82 11.05 11.73
CA PHE A 133 -2.34 9.73 11.43
C PHE A 133 -1.27 8.83 10.86
N THR A 134 -1.34 7.56 11.21
CA THR A 134 -0.60 6.47 10.58
C THR A 134 -1.58 5.43 10.06
N ILE A 135 -1.11 4.59 9.16
CA ILE A 135 -1.95 3.60 8.47
C ILE A 135 -1.83 2.18 9.07
N SER A 136 -0.96 2.03 10.08
CA SER A 136 -0.84 0.80 10.88
C SER A 136 -0.27 1.10 12.26
N LYS A 137 -0.50 0.21 13.22
CA LYS A 137 0.09 0.25 14.57
C LYS A 137 1.60 0.05 14.53
N SER A 138 2.07 -0.71 13.57
CA SER A 138 3.50 -0.90 13.33
C SER A 138 4.17 0.43 13.01
N VAL A 139 3.62 1.22 12.08
CA VAL A 139 4.14 2.56 11.74
C VAL A 139 3.97 3.54 12.90
N GLU A 140 2.86 3.48 13.66
CA GLU A 140 2.68 4.30 14.88
C GLU A 140 3.83 4.06 15.87
N LYS A 141 4.15 2.80 16.14
CA LYS A 141 5.24 2.41 17.05
C LYS A 141 6.58 2.95 16.56
N GLU A 142 6.91 2.77 15.27
CA GLU A 142 8.15 3.27 14.66
C GLU A 142 8.29 4.79 14.76
N ILE A 143 7.19 5.53 14.55
CA ILE A 143 7.19 7.00 14.68
C ILE A 143 7.35 7.42 16.14
N VAL A 144 6.68 6.78 17.08
CA VAL A 144 6.79 7.11 18.51
C VAL A 144 8.19 6.80 19.04
N GLU A 145 8.80 5.69 18.64
CA GLU A 145 10.18 5.36 18.98
C GLU A 145 11.16 6.42 18.47
N LYS A 146 10.97 6.91 17.24
CA LYS A 146 11.85 7.93 16.64
C LYS A 146 11.56 9.35 17.12
N PHE A 147 10.31 9.65 17.40
CA PHE A 147 9.80 10.98 17.76
C PHE A 147 8.87 10.93 18.99
N PRO A 148 9.36 10.61 20.19
CA PRO A 148 8.50 10.34 21.37
C PRO A 148 7.50 11.43 21.70
N LYS A 149 7.83 12.71 21.41
CA LYS A 149 6.96 13.87 21.68
C LYS A 149 5.64 13.87 20.89
N VAL A 150 5.47 12.97 19.90
CA VAL A 150 4.24 12.85 19.11
C VAL A 150 3.18 11.96 19.76
N SER A 151 3.54 11.16 20.76
CA SER A 151 2.71 10.08 21.33
C SER A 151 1.29 10.50 21.73
N GLN A 152 1.10 11.72 22.24
CA GLN A 152 -0.23 12.21 22.64
C GLN A 152 -1.13 12.59 21.46
N ARG A 153 -0.56 12.87 20.27
CA ARG A 153 -1.28 13.38 19.09
C ARG A 153 -1.14 12.51 17.84
N ILE A 154 -0.64 11.28 17.99
CA ILE A 154 -0.60 10.28 16.94
C ILE A 154 -1.75 9.28 17.11
N ARG A 155 -2.36 8.88 16.00
CA ARG A 155 -3.45 7.90 15.96
C ARG A 155 -3.28 7.01 14.74
N THR A 156 -3.60 5.75 14.89
CA THR A 156 -3.66 4.82 13.77
C THR A 156 -5.09 4.74 13.24
N THR A 157 -5.21 4.84 11.93
CA THR A 157 -6.42 4.49 11.18
C THR A 157 -6.00 3.64 10.01
N TRP A 158 -6.55 2.45 9.88
CA TRP A 158 -6.25 1.58 8.74
C TRP A 158 -6.73 2.21 7.44
N LEU A 159 -6.44 1.55 6.31
CA LEU A 159 -6.96 1.94 5.01
C LEU A 159 -8.12 1.04 4.62
N GLY A 160 -9.08 1.61 3.90
CA GLY A 160 -10.22 0.86 3.39
C GLY A 160 -9.93 0.18 2.06
N LEU A 161 -10.72 -0.83 1.78
CA LEU A 161 -10.73 -1.49 0.50
C LEU A 161 -11.56 -0.67 -0.51
N TYR A 162 -11.13 -0.61 -1.76
CA TYR A 162 -11.86 0.02 -2.85
C TYR A 162 -12.65 -1.01 -3.68
N ASP A 163 -13.72 -0.54 -4.35
CA ASP A 163 -14.69 -1.42 -4.99
C ASP A 163 -14.20 -2.10 -6.28
N GLY A 164 -13.04 -1.72 -6.80
CA GLY A 164 -12.45 -2.29 -8.02
C GLY A 164 -11.93 -3.72 -7.86
N ILE A 165 -11.83 -4.24 -6.63
CA ILE A 165 -11.41 -5.61 -6.33
C ILE A 165 -12.53 -6.34 -5.61
N CYS A 166 -12.99 -7.44 -6.20
CA CYS A 166 -14.10 -8.25 -5.69
C CYS A 166 -14.04 -9.67 -6.27
N PRO A 167 -14.72 -10.64 -5.66
CA PRO A 167 -15.02 -11.91 -6.30
C PRO A 167 -15.72 -11.69 -7.63
N LEU A 168 -15.40 -12.48 -8.64
CA LEU A 168 -15.93 -12.39 -9.99
C LEU A 168 -16.78 -13.63 -10.32
N ASP A 169 -18.02 -13.42 -10.75
CA ASP A 169 -18.87 -14.48 -11.31
C ASP A 169 -18.61 -14.68 -12.82
N VAL A 170 -18.20 -13.61 -13.49
CA VAL A 170 -17.87 -13.60 -14.93
C VAL A 170 -16.52 -12.92 -15.11
N TYR A 171 -15.65 -13.58 -15.87
CA TYR A 171 -14.27 -13.12 -16.07
C TYR A 171 -14.14 -12.38 -17.41
N PRO A 172 -13.88 -11.05 -17.40
CA PRO A 172 -13.59 -10.32 -18.63
C PRO A 172 -12.27 -10.81 -19.24
N ASN A 173 -12.09 -10.69 -20.55
CA ASN A 173 -10.80 -11.02 -21.17
C ASN A 173 -9.70 -10.12 -20.64
N TYR A 174 -8.47 -10.65 -20.54
CA TYR A 174 -7.31 -9.83 -20.18
C TYR A 174 -7.05 -8.77 -21.23
N GLU A 175 -6.84 -7.54 -20.79
CA GLU A 175 -6.39 -6.43 -21.63
C GLU A 175 -4.89 -6.58 -21.96
N ASN A 176 -4.10 -7.14 -21.02
CA ASN A 176 -2.67 -7.36 -21.19
C ASN A 176 -2.40 -8.65 -22.01
N PRO A 177 -1.79 -8.55 -23.21
CA PRO A 177 -1.56 -9.73 -24.06
C PRO A 177 -0.69 -10.82 -23.41
N LYS A 178 0.18 -10.46 -22.47
CA LYS A 178 1.05 -11.43 -21.76
C LYS A 178 0.28 -12.34 -20.80
N LEU A 179 -0.97 -11.99 -20.49
CA LEU A 179 -1.79 -12.72 -19.52
C LEU A 179 -2.87 -13.60 -20.15
N GLN A 180 -3.11 -13.49 -21.47
CA GLN A 180 -4.23 -14.16 -22.14
C GLN A 180 -4.31 -15.68 -21.93
N ASP A 181 -3.17 -16.33 -21.81
CA ASP A 181 -3.10 -17.81 -21.65
C ASP A 181 -2.73 -18.26 -20.24
N ILE A 182 -2.61 -17.32 -19.29
CA ILE A 182 -2.11 -17.66 -17.95
C ILE A 182 -3.02 -18.65 -17.20
N GLU A 183 -4.33 -18.58 -17.43
CA GLU A 183 -5.32 -19.43 -16.76
C GLU A 183 -5.32 -20.88 -17.23
N LYS A 184 -4.59 -21.17 -18.31
CA LYS A 184 -4.31 -22.56 -18.71
C LYS A 184 -3.31 -23.26 -17.80
N SER A 185 -2.71 -22.51 -16.88
CA SER A 185 -1.71 -22.97 -15.90
C SER A 185 -2.09 -22.61 -14.48
N GLU A 186 -1.71 -23.41 -13.51
CA GLU A 186 -1.69 -23.02 -12.11
C GLU A 186 -0.59 -21.97 -11.89
N PHE A 187 -0.84 -20.90 -11.14
CA PHE A 187 0.18 -19.89 -10.95
C PHE A 187 0.17 -19.24 -9.57
N PHE A 188 1.36 -18.83 -9.12
CA PHE A 188 1.55 -17.91 -8.01
C PHE A 188 1.54 -16.48 -8.52
N LEU A 189 1.09 -15.54 -7.69
CA LEU A 189 0.91 -14.15 -8.06
C LEU A 189 1.74 -13.22 -7.16
N PHE A 190 2.39 -12.24 -7.77
CA PHE A 190 3.00 -11.11 -7.10
C PHE A 190 2.52 -9.82 -7.78
N ILE A 191 1.98 -8.86 -7.01
CA ILE A 191 1.57 -7.54 -7.53
C ILE A 191 2.18 -6.44 -6.68
N SER A 192 3.14 -5.70 -7.23
CA SER A 192 3.70 -4.48 -6.65
C SER A 192 4.66 -3.82 -7.63
N THR A 193 5.16 -2.61 -7.35
CA THR A 193 6.38 -2.13 -8.01
C THR A 193 7.50 -3.16 -7.85
N VAL A 194 8.11 -3.55 -8.97
CA VAL A 194 9.17 -4.58 -8.98
C VAL A 194 10.48 -3.94 -8.55
N GLU A 195 10.74 -3.92 -7.24
CA GLU A 195 11.87 -3.24 -6.61
C GLU A 195 12.51 -4.05 -5.48
N LYS A 196 13.76 -3.72 -5.10
CA LYS A 196 14.52 -4.45 -4.06
C LYS A 196 13.81 -4.56 -2.72
N ARG A 197 13.08 -3.53 -2.27
CA ARG A 197 12.33 -3.55 -1.02
C ARG A 197 11.22 -4.59 -0.99
N LYS A 198 10.65 -4.88 -2.16
CA LYS A 198 9.61 -5.90 -2.33
C LYS A 198 10.18 -7.32 -2.44
N ASN A 199 11.51 -7.43 -2.46
CA ASN A 199 12.28 -8.67 -2.38
C ASN A 199 11.89 -9.71 -3.45
N VAL A 200 11.69 -9.24 -4.69
CA VAL A 200 11.28 -10.08 -5.83
C VAL A 200 12.31 -11.19 -6.10
N GLY A 201 13.59 -10.93 -5.85
CA GLY A 201 14.65 -11.94 -5.97
C GLY A 201 14.38 -13.20 -5.14
N LEU A 202 13.88 -13.04 -3.90
CA LEU A 202 13.54 -14.17 -3.03
C LEU A 202 12.36 -14.99 -3.57
N VAL A 203 11.35 -14.32 -4.18
CA VAL A 203 10.24 -15.04 -4.84
C VAL A 203 10.76 -15.90 -5.97
N LEU A 204 11.64 -15.34 -6.82
CA LEU A 204 12.22 -16.05 -7.96
C LEU A 204 13.05 -17.25 -7.48
N GLU A 205 13.91 -17.05 -6.51
CA GLU A 205 14.75 -18.11 -5.92
C GLU A 205 13.85 -19.23 -5.34
N ALA A 206 12.85 -18.89 -4.55
CA ALA A 206 11.93 -19.86 -3.97
C ALA A 206 11.15 -20.65 -5.04
N PHE A 207 10.68 -19.96 -6.08
CA PHE A 207 9.96 -20.59 -7.20
C PHE A 207 10.86 -21.54 -7.98
N ILE A 208 12.06 -21.13 -8.35
CA ILE A 208 13.06 -21.97 -9.04
C ILE A 208 13.39 -23.22 -8.20
N ARG A 209 13.64 -23.03 -6.89
CA ARG A 209 13.91 -24.13 -5.97
C ARG A 209 12.72 -25.09 -5.84
N LEU A 210 11.50 -24.56 -5.81
CA LEU A 210 10.27 -25.36 -5.78
C LEU A 210 10.17 -26.24 -7.04
N LYS A 211 10.41 -25.66 -8.24
CA LYS A 211 10.37 -26.41 -9.52
C LYS A 211 11.47 -27.46 -9.61
N ASN A 212 12.65 -27.20 -9.08
CA ASN A 212 13.77 -28.15 -9.07
C ASN A 212 13.56 -29.33 -8.12
N THR A 213 12.77 -29.14 -7.05
CA THR A 213 12.64 -30.13 -5.96
C THR A 213 11.30 -30.87 -5.93
N LEU A 214 10.31 -30.41 -6.70
CA LEU A 214 8.95 -30.99 -6.67
C LEU A 214 8.39 -31.15 -8.08
N GLU A 215 8.20 -32.38 -8.52
CA GLU A 215 7.69 -32.70 -9.88
C GLU A 215 6.33 -32.04 -10.17
N LYS A 216 5.41 -32.08 -9.19
CA LYS A 216 4.10 -31.43 -9.31
C LYS A 216 4.19 -29.90 -9.54
N ALA A 217 5.30 -29.25 -9.15
CA ALA A 217 5.49 -27.83 -9.35
C ALA A 217 5.87 -27.47 -10.79
N LYS A 218 6.27 -28.42 -11.62
CA LYS A 218 6.69 -28.15 -13.01
C LYS A 218 5.60 -27.50 -13.87
N LYS A 219 4.33 -27.78 -13.59
CA LYS A 219 3.19 -27.16 -14.28
C LYS A 219 2.87 -25.73 -13.82
N TYR A 220 3.45 -25.30 -12.69
CA TYR A 220 3.15 -23.99 -12.11
C TYR A 220 3.94 -22.88 -12.80
N LYS A 221 3.31 -21.70 -12.88
CA LYS A 221 3.94 -20.46 -13.30
C LYS A 221 3.98 -19.46 -12.14
N ILE A 222 4.75 -18.39 -12.33
CA ILE A 222 4.68 -17.22 -11.46
C ILE A 222 4.46 -15.96 -12.30
N VAL A 223 3.47 -15.16 -11.90
CA VAL A 223 3.12 -13.90 -12.56
C VAL A 223 3.55 -12.75 -11.67
N ILE A 224 4.44 -11.92 -12.19
CA ILE A 224 4.99 -10.74 -11.53
C ILE A 224 4.43 -9.50 -12.21
N VAL A 225 3.50 -8.85 -11.53
CA VAL A 225 2.78 -7.67 -12.01
C VAL A 225 3.37 -6.42 -11.37
N GLY A 226 3.65 -5.40 -12.18
CA GLY A 226 4.03 -4.09 -11.70
C GLY A 226 5.03 -3.36 -12.57
N ARG A 227 5.17 -2.07 -12.28
CA ARG A 227 6.14 -1.22 -13.00
C ARG A 227 7.56 -1.58 -12.57
N PRO A 228 8.54 -1.47 -13.49
CA PRO A 228 9.95 -1.54 -13.14
C PRO A 228 10.31 -0.51 -12.06
N GLY A 229 10.99 -0.96 -11.02
CA GLY A 229 11.54 -0.15 -9.95
C GLY A 229 13.04 -0.39 -9.77
N TYR A 230 13.58 0.02 -8.63
CA TYR A 230 15.01 -0.11 -8.33
C TYR A 230 15.45 -1.59 -8.24
N GLY A 231 16.35 -2.01 -9.14
CA GLY A 231 16.86 -3.38 -9.24
C GLY A 231 16.11 -4.29 -10.22
N TYR A 232 15.19 -3.77 -11.02
CA TYR A 232 14.36 -4.54 -11.94
C TYR A 232 15.16 -5.45 -12.90
N ASP A 233 16.22 -4.91 -13.54
CA ASP A 233 17.00 -5.65 -14.53
C ASP A 233 17.71 -6.87 -13.91
N GLU A 234 18.09 -6.80 -12.65
CA GLU A 234 18.67 -7.91 -11.89
C GLU A 234 17.66 -9.09 -11.80
N PHE A 235 16.41 -8.80 -11.51
CA PHE A 235 15.36 -9.83 -11.40
C PHE A 235 15.04 -10.48 -12.75
N VAL A 236 15.00 -9.67 -13.82
CA VAL A 236 14.82 -10.19 -15.18
C VAL A 236 15.97 -11.11 -15.58
N ASN A 237 17.20 -10.78 -15.21
CA ASN A 237 18.37 -11.61 -15.50
C ASN A 237 18.35 -12.93 -14.72
N ILE A 238 17.95 -12.91 -13.43
CA ILE A 238 17.73 -14.14 -12.63
C ILE A 238 16.73 -15.05 -13.34
N ALA A 239 15.58 -14.52 -13.78
CA ALA A 239 14.56 -15.29 -14.47
C ALA A 239 15.09 -15.91 -15.79
N LYS A 240 15.80 -15.14 -16.61
CA LYS A 240 16.38 -15.63 -17.88
C LYS A 240 17.39 -16.75 -17.68
N GLN A 241 18.16 -16.72 -16.59
CA GLN A 241 19.21 -17.70 -16.29
C GLN A 241 18.70 -18.93 -15.52
N SER A 242 17.43 -18.92 -15.08
CA SER A 242 16.86 -19.93 -14.18
C SER A 242 16.62 -21.32 -14.80
N GLY A 243 16.55 -21.44 -16.14
CA GLY A 243 16.02 -22.62 -16.83
C GLY A 243 14.49 -22.69 -16.87
N TYR A 244 13.77 -21.71 -16.27
CA TYR A 244 12.31 -21.61 -16.20
C TYR A 244 11.79 -20.26 -16.72
N ALA A 245 12.50 -19.66 -17.68
CA ALA A 245 12.16 -18.32 -18.18
C ALA A 245 10.72 -18.21 -18.70
N ASP A 246 10.19 -19.27 -19.33
CA ASP A 246 8.83 -19.34 -19.87
C ASP A 246 7.75 -19.50 -18.78
N ASP A 247 8.14 -19.85 -17.57
CA ASP A 247 7.24 -19.99 -16.42
C ASP A 247 7.26 -18.76 -15.49
N ILE A 248 8.16 -17.80 -15.74
CA ILE A 248 8.30 -16.57 -14.96
C ILE A 248 7.85 -15.38 -15.82
N ILE A 249 6.63 -14.88 -15.57
CA ILE A 249 5.99 -13.90 -16.42
C ILE A 249 6.05 -12.52 -15.76
N PHE A 250 6.85 -11.61 -16.33
CA PHE A 250 6.81 -10.18 -15.99
C PHE A 250 5.79 -9.48 -16.89
N SER A 251 4.58 -9.25 -16.37
CA SER A 251 3.51 -8.61 -17.14
C SER A 251 3.74 -7.12 -17.37
N GLY A 252 4.49 -6.46 -16.51
CA GLY A 252 4.57 -5.01 -16.45
C GLY A 252 3.37 -4.42 -15.71
N TYR A 253 3.07 -3.14 -15.97
CA TYR A 253 1.88 -2.49 -15.42
C TYR A 253 0.62 -3.12 -16.02
N THR A 254 -0.37 -3.35 -15.18
CA THR A 254 -1.58 -4.08 -15.52
C THR A 254 -2.78 -3.30 -14.98
N SER A 255 -3.90 -3.30 -15.69
CA SER A 255 -5.13 -2.60 -15.29
C SER A 255 -5.71 -3.17 -14.00
N ASP A 256 -6.55 -2.39 -13.31
CA ASP A 256 -7.23 -2.86 -12.10
C ASP A 256 -8.19 -4.04 -12.44
N SER A 257 -8.78 -4.07 -13.66
CA SER A 257 -9.60 -5.18 -14.16
C SER A 257 -8.78 -6.46 -14.27
N ASP A 258 -7.62 -6.42 -14.94
CA ASP A 258 -6.73 -7.57 -15.07
C ASP A 258 -6.18 -8.01 -13.70
N CYS A 259 -5.83 -7.06 -12.82
CA CYS A 259 -5.40 -7.38 -11.46
C CYS A 259 -6.49 -8.11 -10.68
N ASN A 260 -7.75 -7.65 -10.77
CA ASN A 260 -8.87 -8.32 -10.12
C ASN A 260 -9.05 -9.75 -10.64
N ARG A 261 -8.96 -9.93 -11.95
CA ARG A 261 -9.02 -11.27 -12.56
C ARG A 261 -7.89 -12.17 -12.06
N LEU A 262 -6.64 -11.66 -11.98
CA LEU A 262 -5.51 -12.41 -11.43
C LEU A 262 -5.72 -12.80 -9.96
N TYR A 263 -6.27 -11.91 -9.13
CA TYR A 263 -6.60 -12.23 -7.73
C TYR A 263 -7.63 -13.37 -7.62
N ASN A 264 -8.56 -13.47 -8.57
CA ASN A 264 -9.59 -14.50 -8.56
C ASN A 264 -9.11 -15.87 -9.11
N HIS A 265 -7.98 -15.92 -9.85
CA HIS A 265 -7.49 -17.16 -10.48
C HIS A 265 -6.20 -17.71 -9.89
N ALA A 266 -5.39 -16.89 -9.26
CA ALA A 266 -4.11 -17.32 -8.72
C ALA A 266 -4.29 -18.40 -7.64
N LYS A 267 -3.31 -19.29 -7.53
CA LYS A 267 -3.29 -20.32 -6.48
C LYS A 267 -2.95 -19.74 -5.10
N ALA A 268 -2.00 -18.82 -5.07
CA ALA A 268 -1.66 -18.01 -3.91
C ALA A 268 -0.93 -16.73 -4.31
N PHE A 269 -1.10 -15.69 -3.52
CA PHE A 269 -0.33 -14.46 -3.62
C PHE A 269 0.94 -14.56 -2.77
N VAL A 270 2.10 -14.18 -3.31
CA VAL A 270 3.40 -14.26 -2.63
C VAL A 270 3.97 -12.86 -2.46
N PHE A 271 4.18 -12.43 -1.22
CA PHE A 271 4.59 -11.06 -0.92
C PHE A 271 5.74 -11.02 0.11
N PRO A 272 7.00 -11.21 -0.33
CA PRO A 272 8.17 -11.33 0.54
C PRO A 272 8.80 -9.99 0.90
N THR A 273 8.00 -8.94 0.96
CA THR A 273 8.49 -7.59 1.24
C THR A 273 9.27 -7.53 2.56
N ILE A 274 10.35 -6.74 2.58
CA ILE A 274 11.13 -6.54 3.81
C ILE A 274 10.54 -5.45 4.70
N TYR A 275 9.68 -4.59 4.17
CA TYR A 275 9.02 -3.52 4.90
C TYR A 275 7.76 -3.03 4.17
N GLU A 276 6.69 -2.84 4.92
CA GLU A 276 5.43 -2.23 4.50
C GLU A 276 4.89 -1.26 5.54
N GLY A 277 4.21 -0.20 5.09
CA GLY A 277 3.41 0.64 5.96
C GLY A 277 2.01 0.07 6.21
N PHE A 278 1.42 -0.64 5.20
CA PHE A 278 0.10 -1.27 5.28
C PHE A 278 -0.01 -2.53 4.40
N GLY A 279 0.17 -2.38 3.07
CA GLY A 279 0.07 -3.48 2.11
C GLY A 279 -1.36 -3.72 1.61
N PHE A 280 -1.87 -2.85 0.73
CA PHE A 280 -3.20 -2.99 0.12
C PHE A 280 -3.46 -4.37 -0.47
N ALA A 281 -2.47 -4.98 -1.13
CA ALA A 281 -2.59 -6.31 -1.72
C ALA A 281 -3.09 -7.38 -0.73
N GLN A 282 -2.81 -7.24 0.57
CA GLN A 282 -3.26 -8.18 1.59
C GLN A 282 -4.79 -8.15 1.74
N ILE A 283 -5.39 -6.96 1.80
CA ILE A 283 -6.86 -6.81 1.90
C ILE A 283 -7.55 -7.09 0.56
N GLU A 284 -6.89 -6.81 -0.56
CA GLU A 284 -7.35 -7.20 -1.91
C GLU A 284 -7.46 -8.71 -2.03
N CYS A 285 -6.42 -9.45 -1.61
CA CYS A 285 -6.44 -10.91 -1.57
C CYS A 285 -7.53 -11.47 -0.65
N MET A 286 -7.67 -10.93 0.58
CA MET A 286 -8.75 -11.34 1.51
C MET A 286 -10.13 -11.18 0.87
N LYS A 287 -10.37 -10.08 0.14
CA LYS A 287 -11.63 -9.83 -0.54
C LYS A 287 -11.95 -10.88 -1.60
N CYS A 288 -10.93 -11.36 -2.31
CA CYS A 288 -11.05 -12.38 -3.35
C CYS A 288 -10.87 -13.82 -2.82
N HIS A 289 -10.74 -14.02 -1.51
CA HIS A 289 -10.43 -15.32 -0.89
C HIS A 289 -9.12 -15.95 -1.43
N LEU A 290 -8.21 -15.12 -1.97
CA LEU A 290 -6.92 -15.59 -2.47
C LEU A 290 -5.96 -15.81 -1.28
N PRO A 291 -5.44 -17.02 -1.08
CA PRO A 291 -4.44 -17.30 -0.06
C PRO A 291 -3.21 -16.40 -0.19
N ILE A 292 -2.61 -16.03 0.96
CA ILE A 292 -1.47 -15.10 0.99
C ILE A 292 -0.29 -15.74 1.70
N ILE A 293 0.88 -15.76 1.05
CA ILE A 293 2.16 -16.10 1.64
C ILE A 293 2.95 -14.80 1.87
N LEU A 294 3.25 -14.50 3.11
CA LEU A 294 3.81 -13.21 3.53
C LEU A 294 5.08 -13.37 4.33
N SER A 295 6.02 -12.44 4.15
CA SER A 295 7.12 -12.28 5.11
C SER A 295 6.58 -11.97 6.50
N ASP A 296 7.24 -12.57 7.52
CA ASP A 296 6.89 -12.38 8.93
C ASP A 296 7.41 -11.03 9.44
N ILE A 297 6.74 -9.95 9.07
CA ILE A 297 7.01 -8.59 9.55
C ILE A 297 5.80 -8.03 10.31
N PRO A 298 6.01 -7.09 11.24
CA PRO A 298 4.94 -6.60 12.12
C PRO A 298 3.69 -6.12 11.37
N THR A 299 3.85 -5.36 10.30
CA THR A 299 2.71 -4.86 9.49
C THR A 299 1.93 -5.98 8.83
N ASN A 300 2.61 -7.00 8.29
CA ASN A 300 1.92 -8.13 7.66
C ASN A 300 1.13 -8.93 8.70
N ARG A 301 1.70 -9.13 9.89
CA ARG A 301 1.00 -9.76 11.03
C ARG A 301 -0.23 -8.97 11.47
N GLU A 302 -0.10 -7.64 11.53
CA GLU A 302 -1.19 -6.74 11.93
C GLU A 302 -2.37 -6.81 10.96
N ILE A 303 -2.11 -6.75 9.65
CA ILE A 303 -3.16 -6.65 8.63
C ILE A 303 -3.74 -8.02 8.29
N SER A 304 -2.91 -9.02 8.02
CA SER A 304 -3.38 -10.35 7.59
C SER A 304 -3.74 -11.29 8.74
N ARG A 305 -3.25 -11.03 9.95
CA ARG A 305 -3.55 -11.84 11.14
C ARG A 305 -3.38 -13.35 10.84
N GLU A 306 -4.33 -14.19 11.25
CA GLU A 306 -4.31 -15.63 11.00
C GLU A 306 -4.67 -16.04 9.55
N TYR A 307 -5.11 -15.11 8.72
CA TYR A 307 -5.36 -15.39 7.31
C TYR A 307 -4.05 -15.63 6.55
N GLY A 308 -3.01 -14.87 6.85
CA GLY A 308 -1.70 -15.00 6.23
C GLY A 308 -0.97 -16.31 6.55
N GLU A 309 -0.24 -16.84 5.57
CA GLU A 309 0.79 -17.85 5.76
C GLU A 309 2.14 -17.16 5.85
N PHE A 310 2.73 -17.13 7.04
CA PHE A 310 3.96 -16.37 7.28
C PHE A 310 5.21 -17.23 7.12
N PHE A 311 6.25 -16.64 6.53
CA PHE A 311 7.58 -17.21 6.39
C PHE A 311 8.66 -16.24 6.92
N GLU A 312 9.81 -16.77 7.35
CA GLU A 312 10.91 -15.98 7.90
C GLU A 312 11.83 -15.49 6.78
N LEU A 313 12.14 -14.18 6.75
CA LEU A 313 12.96 -13.55 5.70
C LEU A 313 14.42 -14.05 5.69
N ASP A 314 14.95 -14.43 6.84
CA ASP A 314 16.30 -14.97 7.02
C ASP A 314 16.39 -16.49 6.77
N LYS A 315 15.24 -17.14 6.51
CA LYS A 315 15.14 -18.57 6.21
C LYS A 315 14.34 -18.80 4.91
N PRO A 316 14.95 -18.60 3.74
CA PRO A 316 14.26 -18.71 2.44
C PRO A 316 13.54 -20.03 2.20
N GLU A 317 14.02 -21.13 2.81
CA GLU A 317 13.40 -22.44 2.74
C GLU A 317 11.98 -22.46 3.33
N THR A 318 11.67 -21.58 4.28
CA THR A 318 10.32 -21.47 4.86
C THR A 318 9.31 -20.93 3.84
N LEU A 319 9.73 -20.04 2.92
CA LEU A 319 8.90 -19.62 1.78
C LEU A 319 8.59 -20.80 0.85
N VAL A 320 9.61 -21.61 0.51
CA VAL A 320 9.41 -22.81 -0.32
C VAL A 320 8.43 -23.78 0.34
N GLN A 321 8.54 -23.98 1.67
CA GLN A 321 7.62 -24.83 2.43
C GLN A 321 6.17 -24.31 2.34
N LYS A 322 5.97 -23.01 2.47
CA LYS A 322 4.63 -22.40 2.32
C LYS A 322 4.09 -22.55 0.91
N MET A 323 4.90 -22.37 -0.13
CA MET A 323 4.47 -22.60 -1.51
C MET A 323 4.10 -24.08 -1.76
N ARG A 324 4.79 -25.03 -1.13
CA ARG A 324 4.48 -26.48 -1.24
C ARG A 324 3.08 -26.83 -0.76
N LEU A 325 2.53 -26.16 0.25
CA LEU A 325 1.17 -26.39 0.74
C LEU A 325 0.14 -26.29 -0.40
N PHE A 326 0.34 -25.37 -1.33
CA PHE A 326 -0.55 -25.16 -2.47
C PHE A 326 -0.34 -26.15 -3.60
N VAL A 327 0.91 -26.52 -3.85
CA VAL A 327 1.25 -27.51 -4.89
C VAL A 327 0.80 -28.92 -4.50
N ASN A 328 0.77 -29.21 -3.19
CA ASN A 328 0.33 -30.50 -2.65
C ASN A 328 -1.16 -30.55 -2.31
N ASP A 329 -1.90 -29.43 -2.49
CA ASP A 329 -3.32 -29.29 -2.09
C ASP A 329 -3.57 -29.52 -0.59
N GLU A 330 -2.60 -29.10 0.26
CA GLU A 330 -2.63 -29.23 1.73
C GLU A 330 -3.17 -27.98 2.45
N TYR A 331 -3.60 -26.94 1.70
CA TYR A 331 -4.07 -25.68 2.26
C TYR A 331 -5.54 -25.74 2.68
N ASP A 332 -5.86 -25.28 3.89
CA ASP A 332 -7.23 -25.25 4.42
C ASP A 332 -8.00 -23.99 3.96
N TYR A 333 -8.51 -24.04 2.74
CA TYR A 333 -9.30 -22.96 2.12
C TYR A 333 -10.55 -22.60 2.93
N GLN A 334 -11.26 -23.60 3.49
CA GLN A 334 -12.53 -23.34 4.17
C GLN A 334 -12.34 -22.53 5.45
N ARG A 335 -11.34 -22.89 6.27
CA ARG A 335 -11.01 -22.14 7.48
C ARG A 335 -10.57 -20.72 7.13
N LYS A 336 -9.69 -20.59 6.14
CA LYS A 336 -9.10 -19.30 5.77
C LYS A 336 -10.13 -18.36 5.16
N ASN A 337 -11.03 -18.85 4.32
CA ASN A 337 -12.10 -18.01 3.74
C ASN A 337 -13.03 -17.44 4.84
N ARG A 338 -13.39 -18.24 5.86
CA ARG A 338 -14.14 -17.72 7.02
C ARG A 338 -13.41 -16.60 7.77
N LEU A 339 -12.07 -16.70 7.91
CA LEU A 339 -11.27 -15.63 8.51
C LEU A 339 -11.24 -14.38 7.61
N ALA A 340 -11.12 -14.55 6.29
CA ALA A 340 -11.18 -13.44 5.34
C ALA A 340 -12.50 -12.68 5.44
N ASP A 341 -13.65 -13.38 5.43
CA ASP A 341 -15.00 -12.80 5.57
C ASP A 341 -15.20 -12.04 6.89
N GLN A 342 -14.54 -12.49 7.94
CA GLN A 342 -14.55 -11.81 9.23
C GLN A 342 -13.68 -10.56 9.21
N TYR A 343 -12.43 -10.67 8.75
CA TYR A 343 -11.43 -9.62 8.87
C TYR A 343 -11.65 -8.48 7.87
N ILE A 344 -12.17 -8.77 6.67
CA ILE A 344 -12.38 -7.76 5.64
C ILE A 344 -13.34 -6.64 6.08
N LYS A 345 -14.26 -6.93 7.00
CA LYS A 345 -15.21 -5.97 7.57
C LYS A 345 -14.55 -4.83 8.36
N ASP A 346 -13.30 -5.02 8.79
CA ASP A 346 -12.54 -3.99 9.50
C ASP A 346 -11.96 -2.94 8.53
N PHE A 347 -11.92 -3.25 7.23
CA PHE A 347 -11.37 -2.41 6.17
C PHE A 347 -12.45 -1.67 5.35
N GLU A 348 -13.63 -1.50 5.91
CA GLU A 348 -14.70 -0.70 5.31
C GLU A 348 -14.40 0.80 5.46
N TRP A 349 -14.36 1.54 4.35
CA TRP A 349 -14.12 2.98 4.37
C TRP A 349 -15.08 3.75 5.27
N LYS A 350 -16.32 3.29 5.41
CA LYS A 350 -17.29 3.91 6.32
C LYS A 350 -16.74 3.99 7.75
N LYS A 351 -16.29 2.86 8.29
CA LYS A 351 -15.73 2.78 9.65
C LYS A 351 -14.45 3.61 9.80
N ILE A 352 -13.61 3.60 8.76
CA ILE A 352 -12.34 4.34 8.76
C ILE A 352 -12.59 5.84 8.78
N VAL A 353 -13.50 6.35 7.95
CA VAL A 353 -13.89 7.77 7.94
C VAL A 353 -14.49 8.19 9.29
N GLU A 354 -15.33 7.35 9.89
CA GLU A 354 -15.88 7.60 11.23
C GLU A 354 -14.77 7.74 12.29
N GLN A 355 -13.74 6.91 12.23
CA GLN A 355 -12.57 7.02 13.12
C GLN A 355 -11.78 8.31 12.85
N TYR A 356 -11.50 8.64 11.57
CA TYR A 356 -10.84 9.89 11.19
C TYR A 356 -11.57 11.10 11.79
N MET A 357 -12.88 11.18 11.54
CA MET A 357 -13.68 12.32 11.98
C MET A 357 -13.80 12.41 13.50
N THR A 358 -13.92 11.28 14.20
CA THR A 358 -13.92 11.24 15.66
C THR A 358 -12.64 11.84 16.24
N TYR A 359 -11.47 11.48 15.71
CA TYR A 359 -10.20 12.04 16.17
C TYR A 359 -10.03 13.50 15.80
N ILE A 360 -10.49 13.93 14.64
CA ILE A 360 -10.48 15.32 14.16
C ILE A 360 -11.37 16.20 15.06
N GLU A 361 -12.60 15.80 15.34
CA GLU A 361 -13.52 16.52 16.21
C GLU A 361 -12.96 16.70 17.62
N ASN A 362 -12.34 15.65 18.17
CA ASN A 362 -11.68 15.70 19.47
C ASN A 362 -10.44 16.63 19.47
N ALA A 363 -9.71 16.72 18.36
CA ALA A 363 -8.59 17.63 18.23
C ALA A 363 -9.05 19.09 18.08
N LEU A 364 -10.13 19.35 17.33
CA LEU A 364 -10.74 20.68 17.20
C LEU A 364 -11.22 21.24 18.54
N LYS A 365 -11.83 20.41 19.40
CA LYS A 365 -12.29 20.80 20.74
C LYS A 365 -11.16 21.19 21.70
N ARG A 366 -9.93 20.74 21.42
CA ARG A 366 -8.74 21.01 22.26
C ARG A 366 -7.92 22.19 21.77
N LYS A 367 -8.21 22.70 20.57
CA LYS A 367 -7.52 23.82 19.93
C LYS A 367 -8.14 25.16 20.30
#